data_81ca86c87317cb052a0e61417c78f76e
#
_entry.id   81ca86c87317cb052a0e61417c78f76e
#
_cell.length_a   1.000
_cell.length_b   1.000
_cell.length_c   1.000
_cell.angle_alpha   90.00
_cell.angle_beta   90.00
_cell.angle_gamma   90.00
#
_symmetry.space_group_name_H-M   'P 1'
#
loop_
_entity.id
_entity.type
_entity.pdbx_description
1 polymer ?
#
loop_
_entity_poly.entity_id
_entity_poly.type
_entity_poly.pdbx_seq_one_letter_code
_entity_poly.pdbx_strand_id
1 'polypeptide(L)'
;MSFSPSRLLLPLSIVVLAGCAGQQQPVVTLDDADDCSPLKLTQGQELVLTLPSNPTTGFRWELRNPAASVLKRLGPEVYSNSEEDSGLVGSGGESTWRFRVAASGEARLELVYRRPWEKDAEPAESFSCAIQVR
;
A
#
# COMPACT_ATOMS: atom_id res chain seq x y z
N MET A 1 -57.58 37.19 -41.40
CA MET A 1 -56.39 37.53 -40.64
C MET A 1 -56.06 36.36 -39.73
N SER A 2 -55.08 35.58 -40.11
CA SER A 2 -54.61 34.45 -39.31
C SER A 2 -53.36 34.83 -38.55
N PHE A 3 -53.48 34.82 -37.24
CA PHE A 3 -52.32 34.99 -36.39
C PHE A 3 -51.63 33.63 -36.22
N SER A 4 -50.40 33.50 -36.73
CA SER A 4 -49.54 32.37 -36.43
C SER A 4 -48.88 32.57 -35.08
N PRO A 5 -49.09 31.70 -34.11
CA PRO A 5 -48.32 31.76 -32.90
C PRO A 5 -46.92 31.23 -33.21
N SER A 6 -45.93 32.12 -33.20
CA SER A 6 -44.52 31.74 -33.18
C SER A 6 -44.24 30.93 -31.95
N ARG A 7 -44.09 29.62 -32.11
CA ARG A 7 -43.55 28.78 -31.04
C ARG A 7 -42.06 29.05 -30.90
N LEU A 8 -41.73 29.81 -29.91
CA LEU A 8 -40.34 30.03 -29.49
C LEU A 8 -39.86 28.73 -28.85
N LEU A 9 -39.12 27.94 -29.59
CA LEU A 9 -38.42 26.80 -29.07
C LEU A 9 -37.15 27.29 -28.36
N LEU A 10 -37.18 27.36 -27.05
CA LEU A 10 -36.00 27.54 -26.25
C LEU A 10 -35.15 26.24 -26.28
N PRO A 11 -33.89 26.29 -26.68
CA PRO A 11 -33.05 25.11 -26.56
C PRO A 11 -32.74 24.90 -25.06
N LEU A 12 -33.20 23.77 -24.58
CA LEU A 12 -32.84 23.29 -23.25
C LEU A 12 -31.36 22.90 -23.28
N SER A 13 -30.47 23.81 -22.86
CA SER A 13 -29.06 23.49 -22.71
C SER A 13 -28.89 22.56 -21.53
N ILE A 14 -28.72 21.28 -21.85
CA ILE A 14 -28.34 20.28 -20.86
C ILE A 14 -26.87 20.52 -20.54
N VAL A 15 -26.61 21.16 -19.41
CA VAL A 15 -25.27 21.23 -18.85
C VAL A 15 -24.97 19.88 -18.24
N VAL A 16 -24.24 19.07 -18.97
CA VAL A 16 -23.67 17.83 -18.43
C VAL A 16 -22.51 18.24 -17.53
N LEU A 17 -22.78 18.31 -16.23
CA LEU A 17 -21.74 18.39 -15.23
C LEU A 17 -21.01 17.05 -15.22
N ALA A 18 -19.94 16.95 -16.00
CA ALA A 18 -18.99 15.85 -15.87
C ALA A 18 -18.30 16.03 -14.51
N GLY A 19 -18.88 15.43 -13.48
CA GLY A 19 -18.23 15.32 -12.18
C GLY A 19 -16.98 14.49 -12.35
N CYS A 20 -15.81 15.09 -12.19
CA CYS A 20 -14.57 14.34 -11.95
C CYS A 20 -14.72 13.66 -10.61
N ALA A 21 -15.30 12.45 -10.58
CA ALA A 21 -15.18 11.57 -9.43
C ALA A 21 -13.69 11.22 -9.33
N GLY A 22 -12.97 11.81 -8.38
CA GLY A 22 -11.61 11.42 -8.07
C GLY A 22 -11.62 9.94 -7.71
N GLN A 23 -11.16 9.11 -8.62
CA GLN A 23 -10.98 7.70 -8.35
C GLN A 23 -9.84 7.58 -7.34
N GLN A 24 -10.18 7.32 -6.09
CA GLN A 24 -9.19 6.91 -5.11
C GLN A 24 -8.60 5.60 -5.58
N GLN A 25 -7.29 5.59 -5.82
CA GLN A 25 -6.60 4.37 -6.18
C GLN A 25 -6.79 3.36 -5.05
N PRO A 26 -7.17 2.11 -5.36
CA PRO A 26 -7.39 1.12 -4.32
C PRO A 26 -6.11 0.85 -3.55
N VAL A 27 -6.26 0.68 -2.24
CA VAL A 27 -5.18 0.28 -1.34
C VAL A 27 -5.17 -1.23 -1.24
N VAL A 28 -4.02 -1.84 -1.49
CA VAL A 28 -3.80 -3.27 -1.32
C VAL A 28 -3.05 -3.48 -0.02
N THR A 29 -3.60 -4.29 0.87
CA THR A 29 -2.94 -4.68 2.12
C THR A 29 -2.25 -6.02 1.95
N LEU A 30 -1.06 -6.13 2.54
CA LEU A 30 -0.22 -7.32 2.48
C LEU A 30 0.31 -7.61 3.88
N ASP A 31 0.25 -8.87 4.29
CA ASP A 31 0.79 -9.33 5.57
C ASP A 31 1.61 -10.63 5.38
N ASP A 32 2.13 -11.16 6.47
CA ASP A 32 2.97 -12.36 6.46
C ASP A 32 2.22 -13.66 6.11
N ALA A 33 0.90 -13.64 6.14
CA ALA A 33 0.06 -14.78 5.79
C ALA A 33 -0.35 -14.80 4.31
N ASP A 34 -0.12 -13.71 3.57
CA ASP A 34 -0.53 -13.62 2.19
C ASP A 34 0.33 -14.45 1.24
N ASP A 35 -0.33 -15.06 0.29
CA ASP A 35 0.35 -15.80 -0.79
C ASP A 35 0.76 -14.84 -1.91
N CYS A 36 2.07 -14.74 -2.10
CA CYS A 36 2.69 -13.95 -3.17
C CYS A 36 3.21 -14.84 -4.32
N SER A 37 2.33 -15.57 -4.98
CA SER A 37 2.71 -16.49 -6.06
C SER A 37 2.22 -16.10 -7.48
N PRO A 38 2.51 -14.90 -8.04
CA PRO A 38 2.92 -13.62 -7.48
C PRO A 38 1.74 -12.77 -6.98
N LEU A 39 2.04 -11.73 -6.22
CA LEU A 39 1.10 -10.66 -5.93
C LEU A 39 0.93 -9.79 -7.18
N LYS A 40 -0.27 -9.73 -7.73
CA LYS A 40 -0.57 -8.95 -8.93
C LYS A 40 -1.09 -7.57 -8.56
N LEU A 41 -0.40 -6.55 -9.02
CA LEU A 41 -0.72 -5.15 -8.75
C LEU A 41 -0.90 -4.37 -10.06
N THR A 42 -1.54 -3.22 -9.95
CA THR A 42 -1.73 -2.26 -11.04
C THR A 42 -1.05 -0.94 -10.70
N GLN A 43 -0.46 -0.28 -11.69
CA GLN A 43 0.15 1.03 -11.50
C GLN A 43 -0.84 2.02 -10.87
N GLY A 44 -0.36 2.82 -9.94
CA GLY A 44 -1.15 3.81 -9.22
C GLY A 44 -1.74 3.31 -7.91
N GLN A 45 -1.78 2.01 -7.64
CA GLN A 45 -2.23 1.47 -6.36
C GLN A 45 -1.26 1.84 -5.24
N GLU A 46 -1.76 1.86 -4.02
CA GLU A 46 -0.94 1.91 -2.81
C GLU A 46 -0.85 0.50 -2.21
N LEU A 47 0.36 0.07 -1.90
CA LEU A 47 0.63 -1.18 -1.20
C LEU A 47 1.01 -0.89 0.24
N VAL A 48 0.29 -1.48 1.19
CA VAL A 48 0.54 -1.36 2.62
C VAL A 48 0.94 -2.72 3.16
N LEU A 49 2.22 -2.85 3.53
CA LEU A 49 2.77 -4.06 4.15
C LEU A 49 2.76 -3.91 5.66
N THR A 50 2.16 -4.87 6.35
CA THR A 50 2.14 -4.93 7.82
C THR A 50 2.71 -6.26 8.28
N LEU A 51 3.74 -6.20 9.14
CA LEU A 51 4.39 -7.39 9.70
C LEU A 51 4.44 -7.29 11.22
N PRO A 52 4.30 -8.43 11.93
CA PRO A 52 4.47 -8.47 13.37
C PRO A 52 5.87 -7.98 13.77
N SER A 53 5.96 -7.16 14.79
CA SER A 53 7.22 -6.56 15.21
C SER A 53 7.26 -6.38 16.73
N ASN A 54 8.40 -6.67 17.33
CA ASN A 54 8.63 -6.42 18.75
C ASN A 54 10.01 -5.78 18.98
N PRO A 55 10.11 -4.45 18.90
CA PRO A 55 11.39 -3.76 19.03
C PRO A 55 12.01 -3.85 20.43
N THR A 56 11.25 -4.21 21.46
CA THR A 56 11.78 -4.38 22.81
C THR A 56 12.80 -5.52 22.93
N THR A 57 12.77 -6.47 22.00
CA THR A 57 13.73 -7.59 21.93
C THR A 57 15.01 -7.23 21.19
N GLY A 58 15.10 -6.03 20.62
CA GLY A 58 16.21 -5.60 19.77
C GLY A 58 16.09 -6.01 18.32
N PHE A 59 15.12 -6.84 17.97
CA PHE A 59 14.86 -7.21 16.58
C PHE A 59 14.27 -6.05 15.79
N ARG A 60 14.69 -5.97 14.52
CA ARG A 60 14.21 -4.98 13.55
C ARG A 60 14.00 -5.64 12.20
N TRP A 61 12.99 -5.18 11.49
CA TRP A 61 12.85 -5.50 10.08
C TRP A 61 13.82 -4.65 9.25
N GLU A 62 14.57 -5.30 8.39
CA GLU A 62 15.44 -4.64 7.41
C GLU A 62 14.90 -4.91 6.01
N LEU A 63 14.73 -3.85 5.24
CA LEU A 63 14.33 -3.92 3.85
C LEU A 63 15.54 -4.30 2.99
N ARG A 64 15.60 -5.55 2.56
CA ARG A 64 16.71 -6.10 1.77
C ARG A 64 16.55 -5.83 0.28
N ASN A 65 15.32 -6.01 -0.22
CA ASN A 65 14.99 -5.68 -1.59
C ASN A 65 13.67 -4.89 -1.58
N PRO A 66 13.72 -3.59 -1.92
CA PRO A 66 12.53 -2.74 -1.91
C PRO A 66 11.67 -2.86 -3.16
N ALA A 67 11.97 -3.78 -4.08
CA ALA A 67 11.30 -3.87 -5.38
C ALA A 67 11.30 -2.52 -6.14
N ALA A 68 12.42 -1.80 -6.12
CA ALA A 68 12.52 -0.41 -6.56
C ALA A 68 12.20 -0.19 -8.05
N SER A 69 12.23 -1.25 -8.86
CA SER A 69 11.86 -1.17 -10.27
C SER A 69 10.35 -0.95 -10.48
N VAL A 70 9.52 -1.33 -9.51
CA VAL A 70 8.06 -1.25 -9.60
C VAL A 70 7.41 -0.48 -8.45
N LEU A 71 8.05 -0.40 -7.29
CA LEU A 71 7.53 0.26 -6.09
C LEU A 71 8.31 1.52 -5.73
N LYS A 72 7.59 2.53 -5.29
CA LYS A 72 8.16 3.73 -4.68
C LYS A 72 7.76 3.77 -3.21
N ARG A 73 8.73 3.86 -2.32
CA ARG A 73 8.49 3.99 -0.88
C ARG A 73 7.87 5.34 -0.55
N LEU A 74 6.79 5.35 0.26
CA LEU A 74 6.04 6.54 0.62
C LEU A 74 6.39 7.10 2.01
N GLY A 75 7.41 6.60 2.64
CA GLY A 75 7.84 7.06 3.94
C GLY A 75 8.61 6.00 4.70
N PRO A 76 9.06 6.30 5.92
CA PRO A 76 9.73 5.33 6.76
C PRO A 76 8.76 4.29 7.31
N GLU A 77 9.32 3.20 7.86
CA GLU A 77 8.58 2.24 8.67
C GLU A 77 7.88 2.95 9.83
N VAL A 78 6.62 2.57 10.06
CA VAL A 78 5.84 3.04 11.21
C VAL A 78 5.55 1.85 12.11
N TYR A 79 6.04 1.92 13.33
CA TYR A 79 5.72 0.95 14.37
C TYR A 79 4.48 1.39 15.13
N SER A 80 3.54 0.48 15.34
CA SER A 80 2.38 0.69 16.19
C SER A 80 2.24 -0.43 17.19
N ASN A 81 1.93 -0.05 18.42
CA ASN A 81 1.69 -0.97 19.53
C ASN A 81 0.23 -0.80 19.96
N SER A 82 -0.54 -1.87 19.84
CA SER A 82 -1.95 -1.88 20.27
C SER A 82 -2.13 -1.89 21.79
N GLU A 83 -1.03 -1.92 22.55
CA GLU A 83 -1.02 -2.04 24.02
C GLU A 83 -1.19 -0.74 24.77
N GLU A 84 -1.18 0.39 24.11
CA GLU A 84 -1.48 1.66 24.78
C GLU A 84 -2.83 1.60 25.50
N ASP A 85 -3.72 0.73 25.01
CA ASP A 85 -5.05 0.51 25.58
C ASP A 85 -5.09 -0.61 26.64
N SER A 86 -4.10 -1.51 26.71
CA SER A 86 -4.14 -2.68 27.59
C SER A 86 -3.20 -2.63 28.80
N GLY A 87 -2.25 -1.71 28.82
CA GLY A 87 -1.29 -1.57 29.92
C GLY A 87 -0.26 -2.70 30.04
N LEU A 88 -0.19 -3.60 29.08
CA LEU A 88 0.80 -4.69 29.04
C LEU A 88 2.11 -4.21 28.44
N VAL A 89 3.20 -4.38 29.16
CA VAL A 89 4.55 -4.02 28.71
C VAL A 89 5.19 -5.26 28.07
N GLY A 90 5.72 -5.12 26.84
CA GLY A 90 6.54 -6.15 26.18
C GLY A 90 5.82 -7.11 25.26
N SER A 91 4.52 -7.01 25.07
CA SER A 91 3.85 -7.70 23.96
C SER A 91 4.06 -6.90 22.68
N GLY A 92 4.33 -7.54 21.58
CA GLY A 92 4.69 -6.92 20.31
C GLY A 92 3.58 -6.05 19.72
N GLY A 93 3.92 -5.41 18.62
CA GLY A 93 3.02 -4.63 17.79
C GLY A 93 3.20 -5.01 16.33
N GLU A 94 3.06 -4.02 15.48
CA GLU A 94 3.18 -4.17 14.05
C GLU A 94 4.04 -3.06 13.45
N SER A 95 4.82 -3.44 12.45
CA SER A 95 5.53 -2.49 11.60
C SER A 95 4.82 -2.41 10.25
N THR A 96 4.66 -1.20 9.74
CA THR A 96 3.95 -0.92 8.51
C THR A 96 4.82 -0.11 7.56
N TRP A 97 4.85 -0.54 6.30
CA TRP A 97 5.50 0.17 5.18
C TRP A 97 4.46 0.47 4.12
N ARG A 98 4.58 1.65 3.52
CA ARG A 98 3.71 2.09 2.44
C ARG A 98 4.49 2.30 1.17
N PHE A 99 3.96 1.82 0.08
CA PHE A 99 4.54 1.94 -1.25
C PHE A 99 3.47 2.40 -2.25
N ARG A 100 3.92 3.14 -3.25
CA ARG A 100 3.14 3.39 -4.45
C ARG A 100 3.59 2.44 -5.54
N VAL A 101 2.65 1.82 -6.23
CA VAL A 101 2.95 1.02 -7.41
C VAL A 101 3.22 1.98 -8.58
N ALA A 102 4.50 2.18 -8.91
CA ALA A 102 4.96 3.27 -9.77
C ALA A 102 5.20 2.86 -11.23
N ALA A 103 5.54 1.59 -11.48
CA ALA A 103 5.88 1.13 -12.81
C ALA A 103 5.45 -0.32 -13.04
N SER A 104 5.22 -0.69 -14.30
CA SER A 104 4.98 -2.07 -14.69
C SER A 104 6.27 -2.89 -14.65
N GLY A 105 6.13 -4.18 -14.45
CA GLY A 105 7.24 -5.12 -14.44
C GLY A 105 7.13 -6.15 -13.32
N GLU A 106 8.21 -6.86 -13.09
CA GLU A 106 8.30 -7.89 -12.06
C GLU A 106 9.46 -7.56 -11.12
N ALA A 107 9.24 -7.73 -9.84
CA ALA A 107 10.26 -7.54 -8.82
C ALA A 107 9.93 -8.36 -7.58
N ARG A 108 10.84 -8.38 -6.62
CA ARG A 108 10.65 -9.06 -5.35
C ARG A 108 10.85 -8.11 -4.20
N LEU A 109 9.90 -8.12 -3.28
CA LEU A 109 9.99 -7.38 -2.02
C LEU A 109 10.50 -8.33 -0.95
N GLU A 110 11.61 -8.00 -0.32
CA GLU A 110 12.25 -8.86 0.68
C GLU A 110 12.64 -8.07 1.91
N LEU A 111 12.25 -8.60 3.07
CA LEU A 111 12.62 -8.09 4.37
C LEU A 111 13.14 -9.23 5.24
N VAL A 112 14.05 -8.91 6.15
CA VAL A 112 14.54 -9.86 7.16
C VAL A 112 14.36 -9.28 8.55
N TYR A 113 14.05 -10.14 9.51
CA TYR A 113 13.86 -9.79 10.92
C TYR A 113 15.05 -10.28 11.72
N ARG A 114 15.87 -9.34 12.22
CA ARG A 114 17.12 -9.66 12.88
C ARG A 114 17.50 -8.59 13.90
N ARG A 115 18.44 -8.93 14.77
CA ARG A 115 19.13 -7.94 15.60
C ARG A 115 20.27 -7.35 14.78
N PRO A 116 20.36 -6.01 14.60
CA PRO A 116 21.33 -5.39 13.71
C PRO A 116 22.80 -5.64 14.07
N TRP A 117 23.09 -5.90 15.35
CA TRP A 117 24.44 -6.18 15.83
C TRP A 117 24.87 -7.65 15.63
N GLU A 118 23.94 -8.55 15.36
CA GLU A 118 24.22 -9.96 15.11
C GLU A 118 24.36 -10.22 13.59
N LYS A 119 25.42 -9.63 13.00
CA LYS A 119 25.58 -9.63 11.53
C LYS A 119 25.81 -10.99 10.90
N ASP A 120 26.36 -11.94 11.65
CA ASP A 120 26.70 -13.28 11.17
C ASP A 120 25.62 -14.32 11.50
N ALA A 121 24.58 -13.93 12.25
CA ALA A 121 23.47 -14.80 12.57
C ALA A 121 22.43 -14.80 11.44
N GLU A 122 21.81 -15.96 11.22
CA GLU A 122 20.67 -16.03 10.33
C GLU A 122 19.49 -15.20 10.88
N PRO A 123 18.72 -14.55 10.01
CA PRO A 123 17.51 -13.85 10.44
C PRO A 123 16.55 -14.78 11.19
N ALA A 124 15.89 -14.27 12.21
CA ALA A 124 14.85 -15.01 12.93
C ALA A 124 13.63 -15.25 12.05
N GLU A 125 13.31 -14.29 11.19
CA GLU A 125 12.22 -14.36 10.22
C GLU A 125 12.62 -13.69 8.93
N SER A 126 11.97 -14.10 7.84
CA SER A 126 12.13 -13.50 6.52
C SER A 126 10.77 -13.35 5.87
N PHE A 127 10.60 -12.25 5.16
CA PHE A 127 9.43 -12.01 4.33
C PHE A 127 9.88 -11.84 2.89
N SER A 128 9.24 -12.54 1.97
CA SER A 128 9.53 -12.45 0.54
C SER A 128 8.23 -12.50 -0.26
N CYS A 129 8.05 -11.54 -1.14
CA CYS A 129 6.86 -11.43 -1.97
C CYS A 129 7.25 -11.12 -3.41
N ALA A 130 6.96 -12.04 -4.32
CA ALA A 130 7.09 -11.78 -5.75
C ALA A 130 5.95 -10.86 -6.20
N ILE A 131 6.29 -9.78 -6.89
CA ILE A 131 5.35 -8.76 -7.33
C ILE A 131 5.33 -8.69 -8.85
N GLN A 132 4.14 -8.68 -9.41
CA GLN A 132 3.91 -8.48 -10.84
C GLN A 132 2.98 -7.29 -11.03
N VAL A 133 3.43 -6.28 -11.77
CA VAL A 133 2.69 -5.04 -12.03
C VAL A 133 2.36 -4.93 -13.50
N ARG A 134 1.13 -4.63 -13.77
CA ARG A 134 0.64 -4.27 -15.11
C ARG A 134 0.62 -2.77 -15.34
#